data_701fa9aa0b080c9414ee62dd66b8f0cc
#
_entry.id   701fa9aa0b080c9414ee62dd66b8f0cc
#
_cell.length_a   1.000
_cell.length_b   1.000
_cell.length_c   1.000
_cell.angle_alpha   90.00
_cell.angle_beta   90.00
_cell.angle_gamma   90.00
#
_symmetry.space_group_name_H-M   'P 1'
#
loop_
_entity.id
_entity.type
_entity.pdbx_description
1 polymer ?
#
loop_
_entity_poly.entity_id
_entity_poly.type
_entity_poly.pdbx_seq_one_letter_code
_entity_poly.pdbx_strand_id
1 'polypeptide(L)'
;THDSPRDEMAESVEIDILRSVAAIYKTQENFLKSIEYLEKAKLINENDINLILLESNIRWDMGEVDAYQRLISKALEIEPNNVDLIFNLGVVNADKGNFDDAISYYDKAIEMDSSYTKAYLNAAALILEKEGPMIEEMNSLGMSTADYNRYDELKIERENLYKSAIPYLEK
;
A
#
# COMPACT_ATOMS: atom_id res chain seq x y z
N THR A 1 15.98 -15.79 34.10
CA THR A 1 16.14 -14.47 34.75
C THR A 1 14.94 -13.67 34.38
N HIS A 2 14.04 -13.36 35.34
CA HIS A 2 12.96 -12.41 35.12
C HIS A 2 13.59 -11.02 35.11
N ASP A 3 13.48 -10.32 33.97
CA ASP A 3 13.87 -8.91 33.90
C ASP A 3 12.98 -8.11 34.85
N SER A 4 13.58 -7.14 35.52
CA SER A 4 12.83 -6.32 36.46
C SER A 4 11.98 -5.30 35.71
N PRO A 5 10.83 -4.84 36.26
CA PRO A 5 10.05 -3.76 35.64
C PRO A 5 10.85 -2.49 35.33
N ARG A 6 11.98 -2.29 36.01
CA ARG A 6 12.90 -1.17 35.76
C ARG A 6 13.73 -1.40 34.50
N ASP A 7 14.12 -2.64 34.23
CA ASP A 7 14.90 -3.02 33.04
C ASP A 7 14.03 -2.92 31.79
N GLU A 8 12.79 -3.42 31.83
CA GLU A 8 11.81 -3.28 30.75
C GLU A 8 11.50 -1.81 30.42
N MET A 9 11.40 -0.95 31.45
CA MET A 9 11.19 0.49 31.25
C MET A 9 12.43 1.14 30.62
N ALA A 10 13.64 0.76 30.98
CA ALA A 10 14.88 1.28 30.42
C ALA A 10 15.01 0.88 28.93
N GLU A 11 14.70 -0.37 28.58
CA GLU A 11 14.70 -0.85 27.20
C GLU A 11 13.67 -0.12 26.33
N SER A 12 12.45 0.09 26.85
CA SER A 12 11.41 0.86 26.15
C SER A 12 11.86 2.30 25.85
N VAL A 13 12.48 2.96 26.82
CA VAL A 13 13.02 4.33 26.63
C VAL A 13 14.16 4.35 25.61
N GLU A 14 15.03 3.33 25.63
CA GLU A 14 16.12 3.24 24.66
C GLU A 14 15.60 3.03 23.24
N ILE A 15 14.60 2.15 23.04
CA ILE A 15 13.92 1.98 21.75
C ILE A 15 13.34 3.30 21.26
N ASP A 16 12.63 4.03 22.10
CA ASP A 16 12.00 5.30 21.74
C ASP A 16 13.02 6.36 21.31
N ILE A 17 14.18 6.43 21.99
CA ILE A 17 15.27 7.32 21.61
C ILE A 17 15.83 6.93 20.25
N LEU A 18 16.19 5.65 20.06
CA LEU A 18 16.76 5.16 18.81
C LEU A 18 15.79 5.35 17.63
N ARG A 19 14.50 5.08 17.84
CA ARG A 19 13.44 5.31 16.85
C ARG A 19 13.33 6.78 16.49
N SER A 20 13.36 7.67 17.48
CA SER A 20 13.28 9.12 17.25
C SER A 20 14.49 9.62 16.45
N VAL A 21 15.69 9.14 16.75
CA VAL A 21 16.90 9.46 15.97
C VAL A 21 16.78 8.94 14.54
N ALA A 22 16.30 7.72 14.36
CA ALA A 22 16.06 7.15 13.03
C ALA A 22 15.05 8.00 12.24
N ALA A 23 13.94 8.42 12.86
CA ALA A 23 12.95 9.28 12.23
C ALA A 23 13.52 10.64 11.81
N ILE A 24 14.39 11.25 12.62
CA ILE A 24 15.09 12.49 12.27
C ILE A 24 15.98 12.29 11.03
N TYR A 25 16.76 11.21 10.97
CA TYR A 25 17.58 10.92 9.80
C TYR A 25 16.73 10.64 8.55
N LYS A 26 15.54 10.00 8.70
CA LYS A 26 14.58 9.83 7.61
C LYS A 26 14.13 11.18 7.03
N THR A 27 13.77 12.14 7.88
CA THR A 27 13.36 13.48 7.41
C THR A 27 14.46 14.27 6.71
N GLN A 28 15.73 13.90 6.96
CA GLN A 28 16.91 14.44 6.29
C GLN A 28 17.29 13.64 5.04
N GLU A 29 16.46 12.66 4.63
CA GLU A 29 16.71 11.72 3.53
C GLU A 29 18.03 10.91 3.70
N ASN A 30 18.56 10.87 4.93
CA ASN A 30 19.72 10.05 5.26
C ASN A 30 19.29 8.65 5.66
N PHE A 31 18.78 7.91 4.68
CA PHE A 31 18.18 6.58 4.88
C PHE A 31 19.15 5.57 5.48
N LEU A 32 20.44 5.62 5.09
CA LEU A 32 21.45 4.69 5.62
C LEU A 32 21.63 4.85 7.13
N LYS A 33 21.73 6.09 7.62
CA LYS A 33 21.80 6.33 9.06
C LYS A 33 20.49 6.01 9.76
N SER A 34 19.37 6.31 9.15
CA SER A 34 18.08 5.95 9.70
C SER A 34 17.98 4.44 9.94
N ILE A 35 18.35 3.62 8.95
CA ILE A 35 18.38 2.16 9.06
C ILE A 35 19.37 1.70 10.14
N GLU A 36 20.56 2.29 10.22
CA GLU A 36 21.55 1.96 11.28
C GLU A 36 20.96 2.09 12.68
N TYR A 37 20.21 3.16 12.96
CA TYR A 37 19.56 3.36 14.26
C TYR A 37 18.37 2.42 14.47
N LEU A 38 17.62 2.11 13.42
CA LEU A 38 16.57 1.10 13.50
C LEU A 38 17.12 -0.30 13.81
N GLU A 39 18.23 -0.69 13.20
CA GLU A 39 18.86 -1.97 13.50
C GLU A 39 19.30 -2.07 14.97
N LYS A 40 19.83 -0.96 15.55
CA LYS A 40 20.15 -0.91 16.98
C LYS A 40 18.89 -1.10 17.85
N ALA A 41 17.78 -0.44 17.51
CA ALA A 41 16.51 -0.60 18.24
C ALA A 41 15.94 -2.01 18.10
N LYS A 42 16.04 -2.64 16.93
CA LYS A 42 15.58 -4.00 16.66
C LYS A 42 16.36 -5.07 17.41
N LEU A 43 17.61 -4.80 17.80
CA LEU A 43 18.37 -5.70 18.70
C LEU A 43 17.71 -5.82 20.09
N ILE A 44 16.96 -4.80 20.52
CA ILE A 44 16.23 -4.80 21.79
C ILE A 44 14.87 -5.47 21.60
N ASN A 45 14.11 -5.05 20.57
CA ASN A 45 12.81 -5.66 20.22
C ASN A 45 12.59 -5.65 18.70
N GLU A 46 12.82 -6.79 18.05
CA GLU A 46 12.66 -6.92 16.60
C GLU A 46 11.20 -6.92 16.13
N ASN A 47 10.25 -7.15 17.05
CA ASN A 47 8.82 -7.21 16.76
C ASN A 47 8.06 -5.95 17.20
N ASP A 48 8.78 -4.86 17.53
CA ASP A 48 8.15 -3.57 17.76
C ASP A 48 7.55 -3.06 16.45
N ILE A 49 6.23 -2.93 16.44
CA ILE A 49 5.48 -2.54 15.23
C ILE A 49 5.88 -1.15 14.74
N ASN A 50 6.21 -0.22 15.63
CA ASN A 50 6.58 1.14 15.25
C ASN A 50 7.93 1.16 14.53
N LEU A 51 8.87 0.28 14.90
CA LEU A 51 10.14 0.11 14.20
C LEU A 51 9.92 -0.50 12.82
N ILE A 52 9.07 -1.53 12.71
CA ILE A 52 8.72 -2.18 11.45
C ILE A 52 8.07 -1.17 10.50
N LEU A 53 7.12 -0.36 10.98
CA LEU A 53 6.44 0.65 10.18
C LEU A 53 7.36 1.80 9.77
N LEU A 54 8.27 2.23 10.65
CA LEU A 54 9.26 3.26 10.28
C LEU A 54 10.21 2.73 9.21
N GLU A 55 10.70 1.49 9.35
CA GLU A 55 11.55 0.88 8.34
C GLU A 55 10.79 0.71 7.01
N SER A 56 9.53 0.26 7.03
CA SER A 56 8.75 0.11 5.81
C SER A 56 8.64 1.43 5.05
N ASN A 57 8.35 2.52 5.76
CA ASN A 57 8.29 3.86 5.14
C ASN A 57 9.63 4.30 4.54
N ILE A 58 10.75 3.95 5.16
CA ILE A 58 12.09 4.23 4.62
C ILE A 58 12.33 3.43 3.34
N ARG A 59 11.96 2.14 3.33
CA ARG A 59 12.10 1.27 2.15
C ARG A 59 11.24 1.78 0.98
N TRP A 60 10.04 2.26 1.27
CA TRP A 60 9.18 2.92 0.28
C TRP A 60 9.84 4.16 -0.31
N ASP A 61 10.35 5.07 0.53
CA ASP A 61 11.03 6.30 0.10
C ASP A 61 12.30 5.99 -0.72
N MET A 62 12.95 4.84 -0.48
CA MET A 62 14.08 4.35 -1.27
C MET A 62 13.68 3.65 -2.58
N GLY A 63 12.38 3.47 -2.85
CA GLY A 63 11.88 2.71 -4.01
C GLY A 63 12.03 1.19 -3.87
N GLU A 64 12.32 0.68 -2.67
CA GLU A 64 12.50 -0.74 -2.38
C GLU A 64 11.13 -1.42 -2.10
N VAL A 65 10.25 -1.44 -3.12
CA VAL A 65 8.85 -1.85 -3.02
C VAL A 65 8.68 -3.27 -2.45
N ASP A 66 9.56 -4.22 -2.82
CA ASP A 66 9.51 -5.59 -2.30
C ASP A 66 9.87 -5.67 -0.81
N ALA A 67 10.82 -4.84 -0.35
CA ALA A 67 11.17 -4.76 1.07
C ALA A 67 10.03 -4.14 1.88
N TYR A 68 9.42 -3.08 1.36
CA TYR A 68 8.23 -2.47 1.93
C TYR A 68 7.11 -3.51 2.10
N GLN A 69 6.77 -4.24 1.02
CA GLN A 69 5.71 -5.25 1.06
C GLN A 69 5.95 -6.33 2.13
N ARG A 70 7.19 -6.83 2.24
CA ARG A 70 7.55 -7.81 3.29
C ARG A 70 7.36 -7.25 4.70
N LEU A 71 7.74 -5.99 4.93
CA LEU A 71 7.60 -5.34 6.24
C LEU A 71 6.14 -5.09 6.60
N ILE A 72 5.31 -4.64 5.64
CA ILE A 72 3.87 -4.49 5.86
C ILE A 72 3.21 -5.84 6.14
N SER A 73 3.61 -6.90 5.44
CA SER A 73 3.11 -8.26 5.74
C SER A 73 3.50 -8.72 7.13
N LYS A 74 4.76 -8.47 7.58
CA LYS A 74 5.20 -8.75 8.96
C LYS A 74 4.40 -7.94 9.99
N ALA A 75 4.15 -6.65 9.72
CA ALA A 75 3.32 -5.82 10.59
C ALA A 75 1.88 -6.35 10.69
N LEU A 76 1.33 -6.86 9.59
CA LEU A 76 -0.02 -7.44 9.56
C LEU A 76 -0.11 -8.78 10.33
N GLU A 77 0.99 -9.54 10.46
CA GLU A 77 1.03 -10.72 11.36
C GLU A 77 0.89 -10.31 12.82
N ILE A 78 1.39 -9.13 13.20
CA ILE A 78 1.30 -8.58 14.57
C ILE A 78 -0.07 -7.92 14.78
N GLU A 79 -0.57 -7.16 13.80
CA GLU A 79 -1.86 -6.47 13.83
C GLU A 79 -2.76 -6.91 12.67
N PRO A 80 -3.36 -8.11 12.71
CA PRO A 80 -4.10 -8.68 11.57
C PRO A 80 -5.37 -7.91 11.19
N ASN A 81 -5.86 -7.06 12.09
CA ASN A 81 -7.06 -6.24 11.87
C ASN A 81 -6.74 -4.76 11.60
N ASN A 82 -5.50 -4.43 11.29
CA ASN A 82 -5.11 -3.07 10.97
C ASN A 82 -5.49 -2.74 9.52
N VAL A 83 -6.54 -1.92 9.35
CA VAL A 83 -7.10 -1.56 8.05
C VAL A 83 -6.09 -0.80 7.18
N ASP A 84 -5.27 0.07 7.78
CA ASP A 84 -4.24 0.83 7.06
C ASP A 84 -3.18 -0.10 6.46
N LEU A 85 -2.78 -1.17 7.16
CA LEU A 85 -1.82 -2.14 6.64
C LEU A 85 -2.40 -2.95 5.47
N ILE A 86 -3.67 -3.34 5.56
CA ILE A 86 -4.39 -4.04 4.49
C ILE A 86 -4.49 -3.14 3.27
N PHE A 87 -4.91 -1.89 3.45
CA PHE A 87 -4.97 -0.89 2.38
C PHE A 87 -3.59 -0.70 1.72
N ASN A 88 -2.52 -0.60 2.51
CA ASN A 88 -1.16 -0.42 2.00
C ASN A 88 -0.70 -1.61 1.13
N LEU A 89 -1.11 -2.85 1.45
CA LEU A 89 -0.88 -4.00 0.56
C LEU A 89 -1.61 -3.84 -0.79
N GLY A 90 -2.81 -3.26 -0.77
CA GLY A 90 -3.52 -2.90 -1.99
C GLY A 90 -2.73 -1.90 -2.85
N VAL A 91 -2.22 -0.83 -2.22
CA VAL A 91 -1.40 0.19 -2.91
C VAL A 91 -0.15 -0.44 -3.55
N VAL A 92 0.58 -1.29 -2.81
CA VAL A 92 1.77 -1.97 -3.34
C VAL A 92 1.44 -2.88 -4.52
N ASN A 93 0.33 -3.62 -4.44
CA ASN A 93 -0.08 -4.50 -5.54
C ASN A 93 -0.50 -3.69 -6.77
N ALA A 94 -1.15 -2.54 -6.59
CA ALA A 94 -1.47 -1.62 -7.68
C ALA A 94 -0.20 -1.09 -8.36
N ASP A 95 0.78 -0.63 -7.59
CA ASP A 95 2.08 -0.14 -8.10
C ASP A 95 2.85 -1.21 -8.88
N LYS A 96 2.71 -2.48 -8.49
CA LYS A 96 3.29 -3.63 -9.20
C LYS A 96 2.49 -4.10 -10.41
N GLY A 97 1.34 -3.50 -10.71
CA GLY A 97 0.44 -3.93 -11.77
C GLY A 97 -0.38 -5.19 -11.45
N ASN A 98 -0.40 -5.63 -10.20
CA ASN A 98 -1.21 -6.76 -9.72
C ASN A 98 -2.63 -6.27 -9.39
N PHE A 99 -3.37 -5.84 -10.41
CA PHE A 99 -4.64 -5.11 -10.25
C PHE A 99 -5.71 -5.90 -9.48
N ASP A 100 -5.85 -7.20 -9.74
CA ASP A 100 -6.87 -8.02 -9.09
C ASP A 100 -6.58 -8.20 -7.58
N ASP A 101 -5.31 -8.41 -7.22
CA ASP A 101 -4.89 -8.47 -5.82
C ASP A 101 -5.09 -7.12 -5.13
N ALA A 102 -4.78 -6.01 -5.81
CA ALA A 102 -4.97 -4.67 -5.28
C ALA A 102 -6.45 -4.40 -4.95
N ILE A 103 -7.36 -4.70 -5.87
CA ILE A 103 -8.82 -4.59 -5.63
C ILE A 103 -9.24 -5.46 -4.45
N SER A 104 -8.77 -6.72 -4.38
CA SER A 104 -9.09 -7.61 -3.26
C SER A 104 -8.67 -7.05 -1.90
N TYR A 105 -7.51 -6.39 -1.81
CA TYR A 105 -7.07 -5.73 -0.58
C TYR A 105 -7.89 -4.48 -0.26
N TYR A 106 -8.27 -3.68 -1.27
CA TYR A 106 -9.15 -2.52 -1.06
C TYR A 106 -10.53 -2.96 -0.58
N ASP A 107 -11.12 -4.00 -1.18
CA ASP A 107 -12.40 -4.56 -0.75
C ASP A 107 -12.32 -5.07 0.69
N LYS A 108 -11.26 -5.77 1.07
CA LYS A 108 -11.03 -6.22 2.43
C LYS A 108 -10.94 -5.04 3.42
N ALA A 109 -10.27 -3.96 3.05
CA ALA A 109 -10.21 -2.75 3.87
C ALA A 109 -11.59 -2.11 4.04
N ILE A 110 -12.41 -2.08 2.98
CA ILE A 110 -13.80 -1.59 2.98
C ILE A 110 -14.72 -2.47 3.84
N GLU A 111 -14.56 -3.79 3.76
CA GLU A 111 -15.33 -4.73 4.59
C GLU A 111 -15.04 -4.55 6.08
N MET A 112 -13.80 -4.24 6.44
CA MET A 112 -13.38 -4.01 7.82
C MET A 112 -13.78 -2.64 8.34
N ASP A 113 -13.70 -1.62 7.50
CA ASP A 113 -14.14 -0.25 7.80
C ASP A 113 -14.86 0.35 6.58
N SER A 114 -16.18 0.29 6.60
CA SER A 114 -17.02 0.84 5.53
C SER A 114 -16.95 2.37 5.38
N SER A 115 -16.28 3.07 6.28
CA SER A 115 -15.98 4.51 6.20
C SER A 115 -14.59 4.82 5.64
N TYR A 116 -13.80 3.80 5.29
CA TYR A 116 -12.41 3.97 4.85
C TYR A 116 -12.35 4.48 3.40
N THR A 117 -12.63 5.77 3.22
CA THR A 117 -12.76 6.46 1.92
C THR A 117 -11.57 6.25 0.98
N LYS A 118 -10.35 6.12 1.53
CA LYS A 118 -9.14 5.89 0.71
C LYS A 118 -9.23 4.63 -0.13
N ALA A 119 -9.77 3.52 0.43
CA ALA A 119 -9.89 2.27 -0.30
C ALA A 119 -10.90 2.39 -1.45
N TYR A 120 -12.04 3.04 -1.23
CA TYR A 120 -13.01 3.31 -2.27
C TYR A 120 -12.41 4.12 -3.43
N LEU A 121 -11.73 5.22 -3.12
CA LEU A 121 -11.14 6.08 -4.14
C LEU A 121 -10.04 5.37 -4.93
N ASN A 122 -9.19 4.59 -4.26
CA ASN A 122 -8.12 3.85 -4.93
C ASN A 122 -8.66 2.71 -5.78
N ALA A 123 -9.69 1.97 -5.31
CA ALA A 123 -10.34 0.94 -6.11
C ALA A 123 -10.98 1.52 -7.37
N ALA A 124 -11.75 2.60 -7.25
CA ALA A 124 -12.35 3.28 -8.39
C ALA A 124 -11.30 3.80 -9.38
N ALA A 125 -10.25 4.46 -8.88
CA ALA A 125 -9.17 4.99 -9.71
C ALA A 125 -8.46 3.87 -10.49
N LEU A 126 -8.14 2.76 -9.82
CA LEU A 126 -7.46 1.61 -10.41
C LEU A 126 -8.32 0.93 -11.51
N ILE A 127 -9.62 0.83 -11.29
CA ILE A 127 -10.55 0.31 -12.31
C ILE A 127 -10.55 1.26 -13.52
N LEU A 128 -10.70 2.56 -13.29
CA LEU A 128 -10.81 3.56 -14.36
C LEU A 128 -9.50 3.80 -15.12
N GLU A 129 -8.35 3.42 -14.58
CA GLU A 129 -7.05 3.52 -15.26
C GLU A 129 -7.04 2.74 -16.60
N LYS A 130 -7.82 1.67 -16.69
CA LYS A 130 -7.97 0.88 -17.92
C LYS A 130 -8.67 1.64 -19.05
N GLU A 131 -9.32 2.77 -18.79
CA GLU A 131 -10.04 3.55 -19.81
C GLU A 131 -9.11 4.21 -20.82
N GLY A 132 -7.96 4.73 -20.36
CA GLY A 132 -7.02 5.43 -21.22
C GLY A 132 -6.59 4.64 -22.45
N PRO A 133 -6.06 3.43 -22.30
CA PRO A 133 -5.72 2.55 -23.43
C PRO A 133 -6.90 2.23 -24.36
N MET A 134 -8.11 2.06 -23.82
CA MET A 134 -9.30 1.81 -24.63
C MET A 134 -9.64 3.03 -25.52
N ILE A 135 -9.53 4.24 -24.98
CA ILE A 135 -9.75 5.50 -25.75
C ILE A 135 -8.68 5.62 -26.83
N GLU A 136 -7.42 5.35 -26.53
CA GLU A 136 -6.34 5.39 -27.52
C GLU A 136 -6.58 4.39 -28.66
N GLU A 137 -6.99 3.16 -28.33
CA GLU A 137 -7.36 2.16 -29.32
C GLU A 137 -8.54 2.64 -30.19
N MET A 138 -9.63 3.14 -29.58
CA MET A 138 -10.79 3.66 -30.28
C MET A 138 -10.41 4.78 -31.26
N ASN A 139 -9.49 5.67 -30.88
CA ASN A 139 -9.04 6.79 -31.70
C ASN A 139 -8.11 6.34 -32.86
N SER A 140 -7.49 5.17 -32.74
CA SER A 140 -6.59 4.61 -33.77
C SER A 140 -7.31 3.81 -34.84
N LEU A 141 -8.59 3.43 -34.63
CA LEU A 141 -9.36 2.62 -35.55
C LEU A 141 -9.70 3.38 -36.84
N GLY A 142 -9.71 2.65 -37.96
CA GLY A 142 -10.06 3.17 -39.28
C GLY A 142 -11.55 3.10 -39.57
N MET A 143 -11.89 2.92 -40.88
CA MET A 143 -13.27 2.86 -41.34
C MET A 143 -13.65 1.52 -41.99
N SER A 144 -12.91 0.44 -41.67
CA SER A 144 -13.30 -0.89 -42.13
C SER A 144 -14.45 -1.48 -41.26
N THR A 145 -15.15 -2.47 -41.78
CA THR A 145 -16.18 -3.17 -41.01
C THR A 145 -15.59 -3.78 -39.72
N ALA A 146 -14.34 -4.25 -39.77
CA ALA A 146 -13.67 -4.79 -38.59
C ALA A 146 -13.41 -3.67 -37.54
N ASP A 147 -13.02 -2.48 -37.98
CA ASP A 147 -12.80 -1.33 -37.09
C ASP A 147 -14.09 -0.88 -36.42
N TYR A 148 -15.21 -0.85 -37.18
CA TYR A 148 -16.53 -0.54 -36.59
C TYR A 148 -16.94 -1.55 -35.52
N ASN A 149 -16.77 -2.86 -35.79
CA ASN A 149 -17.07 -3.90 -34.82
C ASN A 149 -16.21 -3.74 -33.55
N ARG A 150 -14.90 -3.51 -33.72
CA ARG A 150 -13.99 -3.32 -32.58
C ARG A 150 -14.33 -2.06 -31.78
N TYR A 151 -14.72 -0.98 -32.45
CA TYR A 151 -15.18 0.24 -31.78
C TYR A 151 -16.41 -0.02 -30.90
N ASP A 152 -17.40 -0.78 -31.41
CA ASP A 152 -18.59 -1.12 -30.63
C ASP A 152 -18.28 -2.06 -29.45
N GLU A 153 -17.34 -2.99 -29.61
CA GLU A 153 -16.83 -3.81 -28.50
C GLU A 153 -16.20 -2.93 -27.39
N LEU A 154 -15.31 -2.01 -27.77
CA LEU A 154 -14.67 -1.10 -26.83
C LEU A 154 -15.67 -0.19 -26.10
N LYS A 155 -16.75 0.23 -26.76
CA LYS A 155 -17.84 0.96 -26.07
C LYS A 155 -18.48 0.12 -24.98
N ILE A 156 -18.75 -1.16 -25.26
CA ILE A 156 -19.34 -2.10 -24.28
C ILE A 156 -18.34 -2.34 -23.13
N GLU A 157 -17.07 -2.56 -23.45
CA GLU A 157 -15.99 -2.72 -22.44
C GLU A 157 -15.92 -1.50 -21.52
N ARG A 158 -15.95 -0.28 -22.07
CA ARG A 158 -15.95 0.97 -21.29
C ARG A 158 -17.21 1.11 -20.42
N GLU A 159 -18.38 0.75 -20.94
CA GLU A 159 -19.61 0.77 -20.15
C GLU A 159 -19.54 -0.20 -18.97
N ASN A 160 -18.98 -1.39 -19.18
CA ASN A 160 -18.79 -2.37 -18.11
C ASN A 160 -17.74 -1.88 -17.09
N LEU A 161 -16.67 -1.19 -17.55
CA LEU A 161 -15.67 -0.58 -16.69
C LEU A 161 -16.32 0.43 -15.74
N TYR A 162 -17.16 1.34 -16.25
CA TYR A 162 -17.87 2.31 -15.43
C TYR A 162 -18.83 1.63 -14.44
N LYS A 163 -19.59 0.61 -14.89
CA LYS A 163 -20.48 -0.16 -14.01
C LYS A 163 -19.72 -0.80 -12.85
N SER A 164 -18.49 -1.24 -13.06
CA SER A 164 -17.66 -1.81 -11.99
C SER A 164 -17.07 -0.77 -11.05
N ALA A 165 -16.85 0.47 -11.50
CA ALA A 165 -16.33 1.56 -10.67
C ALA A 165 -17.42 2.27 -9.83
N ILE A 166 -18.66 2.33 -10.33
CA ILE A 166 -19.79 3.01 -9.67
C ILE A 166 -19.98 2.60 -8.20
N PRO A 167 -19.98 1.32 -7.80
CA PRO A 167 -20.17 0.92 -6.41
C PRO A 167 -19.16 1.54 -5.42
N TYR A 168 -17.98 1.89 -5.90
CA TYR A 168 -16.94 2.54 -5.10
C TYR A 168 -17.10 4.06 -5.02
N LEU A 169 -17.82 4.67 -5.95
CA LEU A 169 -18.00 6.13 -6.06
C LEU A 169 -19.29 6.64 -5.40
N GLU A 170 -20.26 5.76 -5.16
CA GLU A 170 -21.57 6.11 -4.57
C GLU A 170 -21.59 5.99 -3.04
N LYS A 171 -20.48 5.69 -2.40
CA LYS A 171 -20.33 5.58 -0.94
C LYS A 171 -19.72 6.86 -0.36
#